data_f7fdc40c1d091bc7c23fc27b68a962a4
#
_entry.id   f7fdc40c1d091bc7c23fc27b68a962a4
#
_cell.length_a   1.000
_cell.length_b   1.000
_cell.length_c   1.000
_cell.angle_alpha   90.00
_cell.angle_beta   90.00
_cell.angle_gamma   90.00
#
_symmetry.space_group_name_H-M   'P 1'
#
loop_
_entity.id
_entity.type
_entity.pdbx_description
1 polymer ?
#
loop_
_entity_poly.entity_id
_entity_poly.type
_entity_poly.pdbx_seq_one_letter_code
_entity_poly.pdbx_strand_id
1 'polypeptide(L)'
;KGRQSDFHLVQCIDYRDLSMTSLYIVATPIGNLEDITLRALRVLREVDLIASENMSTTRKLLSNYNIHAKLTSYRENNKNIQIPHILKVLQTHDVALVSEAGTPTISDPGYDLIIATRERGIPIITVPGPSAVTAAIAVSGIQSHHFLYLGFLPRRSLQRRKTLKKI
;
A
#
# COMPACT_ATOMS: atom_id res chain seq x y z
N LYS A 1 33.60 -2.38 16.41
CA LYS A 1 32.44 -1.69 17.05
C LYS A 1 31.29 -1.81 16.08
N GLY A 2 30.45 -2.87 16.28
CA GLY A 2 29.31 -3.16 15.43
C GLY A 2 28.18 -2.17 15.69
N ARG A 3 27.57 -1.63 14.62
CA ARG A 3 26.27 -0.99 14.71
C ARG A 3 25.24 -2.09 14.87
N GLN A 4 24.64 -2.16 16.03
CA GLN A 4 23.43 -2.92 16.30
C GLN A 4 22.30 -2.25 15.50
N SER A 5 21.84 -2.91 14.47
CA SER A 5 20.64 -2.51 13.72
C SER A 5 19.45 -2.84 14.60
N ASP A 6 18.85 -1.80 15.16
CA ASP A 6 17.55 -1.91 15.85
C ASP A 6 16.46 -2.26 14.84
N PHE A 7 16.33 -3.56 14.56
CA PHE A 7 15.13 -4.12 13.98
C PHE A 7 14.04 -4.05 15.05
N HIS A 8 13.31 -2.93 15.12
CA HIS A 8 12.05 -2.93 15.83
C HIS A 8 11.11 -3.91 15.12
N LEU A 9 10.92 -5.06 15.74
CA LEU A 9 9.85 -5.98 15.38
C LEU A 9 8.55 -5.18 15.26
N VAL A 10 7.92 -5.28 14.09
CA VAL A 10 6.55 -4.81 13.88
C VAL A 10 5.67 -5.71 14.76
N GLN A 11 5.46 -5.31 16.00
CA GLN A 11 4.47 -5.94 16.86
C GLN A 11 3.10 -5.76 16.18
N CYS A 12 2.40 -6.86 15.96
CA CYS A 12 0.98 -6.85 15.62
C CYS A 12 0.21 -6.37 16.86
N ILE A 13 0.21 -5.06 17.12
CA ILE A 13 -0.61 -4.46 18.14
C ILE A 13 -2.04 -4.45 17.59
N ASP A 14 -2.97 -4.99 18.33
CA ASP A 14 -4.41 -4.84 18.05
C ASP A 14 -4.81 -3.41 18.49
N TYR A 15 -4.75 -2.47 17.54
CA TYR A 15 -4.98 -1.05 17.79
C TYR A 15 -6.45 -0.69 18.08
N ARG A 16 -7.33 -1.67 18.34
CA ARG A 16 -8.76 -1.42 18.59
C ARG A 16 -9.06 -0.66 19.88
N ASP A 17 -8.08 -0.48 20.77
CA ASP A 17 -8.25 0.20 22.06
C ASP A 17 -7.83 1.68 22.09
N LEU A 18 -7.35 2.23 20.97
CA LEU A 18 -7.02 3.65 20.90
C LEU A 18 -8.12 4.38 20.13
N SER A 19 -8.76 5.34 20.76
CA SER A 19 -9.70 6.31 20.16
C SER A 19 -9.07 7.21 19.09
N MET A 20 -7.99 6.74 18.45
CA MET A 20 -7.20 7.47 17.45
C MET A 20 -7.52 6.95 16.05
N THR A 21 -7.79 7.88 15.15
CA THR A 21 -7.94 7.59 13.72
C THR A 21 -6.66 7.05 13.13
N SER A 22 -6.76 6.27 12.06
CA SER A 22 -5.63 5.56 11.47
C SER A 22 -5.61 5.64 9.93
N LEU A 23 -4.41 5.62 9.37
CA LEU A 23 -4.21 5.39 7.94
C LEU A 23 -3.95 3.90 7.70
N TYR A 24 -4.85 3.25 6.98
CA TYR A 24 -4.71 1.85 6.58
C TYR A 24 -4.06 1.72 5.20
N ILE A 25 -2.96 0.98 5.11
CA ILE A 25 -2.31 0.64 3.84
C ILE A 25 -2.84 -0.73 3.42
N VAL A 26 -3.76 -0.77 2.45
CA VAL A 26 -4.52 -1.97 2.12
C VAL A 26 -4.06 -2.56 0.79
N ALA A 27 -3.54 -3.79 0.83
CA ALA A 27 -3.20 -4.53 -0.37
C ALA A 27 -4.46 -5.00 -1.11
N THR A 28 -4.47 -4.83 -2.44
CA THR A 28 -5.58 -5.18 -3.34
C THR A 28 -5.19 -6.32 -4.29
N PRO A 29 -6.17 -7.01 -4.90
CA PRO A 29 -5.91 -8.11 -5.84
C PRO A 29 -4.98 -7.73 -6.99
N ILE A 30 -4.16 -8.69 -7.44
CA ILE A 30 -3.18 -8.52 -8.53
C ILE A 30 -3.60 -9.20 -9.84
N GLY A 31 -4.85 -9.61 -9.97
CA GLY A 31 -5.38 -10.26 -11.17
C GLY A 31 -6.65 -11.07 -10.91
N ASN A 32 -6.80 -11.63 -9.73
CA ASN A 32 -8.00 -12.35 -9.30
C ASN A 32 -8.64 -11.65 -8.10
N LEU A 33 -9.91 -11.26 -8.20
CA LEU A 33 -10.62 -10.56 -7.12
C LEU A 33 -10.71 -11.39 -5.83
N GLU A 34 -10.71 -12.71 -5.92
CA GLU A 34 -10.78 -13.62 -4.77
C GLU A 34 -9.53 -13.59 -3.88
N ASP A 35 -8.42 -13.03 -4.38
CA ASP A 35 -7.18 -12.89 -3.58
C ASP A 35 -7.28 -11.81 -2.51
N ILE A 36 -8.35 -11.03 -2.46
CA ILE A 36 -8.54 -10.03 -1.41
C ILE A 36 -8.73 -10.70 -0.04
N THR A 37 -8.08 -10.17 0.98
CA THR A 37 -8.22 -10.73 2.33
C THR A 37 -9.53 -10.30 2.99
N LEU A 38 -10.06 -11.14 3.89
CA LEU A 38 -11.24 -10.81 4.70
C LEU A 38 -11.01 -9.52 5.53
N ARG A 39 -9.79 -9.33 6.04
CA ARG A 39 -9.42 -8.10 6.76
C ARG A 39 -9.46 -6.88 5.86
N ALA A 40 -8.98 -6.98 4.62
CA ALA A 40 -9.06 -5.88 3.65
C ALA A 40 -10.51 -5.50 3.36
N LEU A 41 -11.39 -6.48 3.12
CA LEU A 41 -12.82 -6.24 2.91
C LEU A 41 -13.48 -5.55 4.11
N ARG A 42 -13.15 -5.98 5.33
CA ARG A 42 -13.66 -5.36 6.55
C ARG A 42 -13.19 -3.91 6.66
N VAL A 43 -11.89 -3.65 6.54
CA VAL A 43 -11.33 -2.30 6.63
C VAL A 43 -11.94 -1.38 5.57
N LEU A 44 -12.05 -1.83 4.30
CA LEU A 44 -12.64 -1.03 3.23
C LEU A 44 -14.14 -0.72 3.43
N ARG A 45 -14.86 -1.48 4.28
CA ARG A 45 -16.24 -1.16 4.69
C ARG A 45 -16.31 -0.17 5.84
N GLU A 46 -15.31 -0.20 6.72
CA GLU A 46 -15.30 0.55 7.99
C GLU A 46 -14.73 1.97 7.83
N VAL A 47 -13.79 2.18 6.89
CA VAL A 47 -13.15 3.50 6.72
C VAL A 47 -14.08 4.52 6.06
N ASP A 48 -13.93 5.78 6.44
CA ASP A 48 -14.75 6.88 5.92
C ASP A 48 -14.32 7.36 4.52
N LEU A 49 -13.05 7.16 4.19
CA LEU A 49 -12.48 7.58 2.91
C LEU A 49 -11.46 6.56 2.41
N ILE A 50 -11.52 6.25 1.13
CA ILE A 50 -10.50 5.46 0.44
C ILE A 50 -9.74 6.36 -0.54
N ALA A 51 -8.46 6.56 -0.30
CA ALA A 51 -7.53 7.21 -1.21
C ALA A 51 -7.05 6.18 -2.24
N SER A 52 -7.40 6.37 -3.50
CA SER A 52 -7.20 5.39 -4.57
C SER A 52 -6.33 5.94 -5.69
N GLU A 53 -5.36 5.16 -6.13
CA GLU A 53 -4.56 5.46 -7.31
C GLU A 53 -5.41 5.42 -8.59
N ASN A 54 -6.24 4.39 -8.74
CA ASN A 54 -7.17 4.25 -9.85
C ASN A 54 -8.61 4.05 -9.37
N MET A 55 -9.38 5.14 -9.36
CA MET A 55 -10.77 5.11 -8.88
C MET A 55 -11.67 4.15 -9.65
N SER A 56 -11.41 3.91 -10.95
CA SER A 56 -12.23 3.00 -11.75
C SER A 56 -12.01 1.55 -11.33
N THR A 57 -10.76 1.13 -11.17
CA THR A 57 -10.39 -0.21 -10.70
C THR A 57 -10.90 -0.44 -9.28
N THR A 58 -10.71 0.54 -8.39
CA THR A 58 -11.19 0.45 -7.01
C THR A 58 -12.71 0.36 -6.94
N ARG A 59 -13.47 1.14 -7.75
CA ARG A 59 -14.94 1.02 -7.80
C ARG A 59 -15.40 -0.37 -8.23
N LYS A 60 -14.74 -0.98 -9.23
CA LYS A 60 -15.05 -2.36 -9.65
C LYS A 60 -14.84 -3.35 -8.50
N LEU A 61 -13.72 -3.24 -7.78
CA LEU A 61 -13.44 -4.07 -6.61
C LEU A 61 -14.52 -3.90 -5.54
N LEU A 62 -14.82 -2.67 -5.14
CA LEU A 62 -15.81 -2.37 -4.11
C LEU A 62 -17.21 -2.86 -4.51
N SER A 63 -17.61 -2.63 -5.76
CA SER A 63 -18.90 -3.08 -6.30
C SER A 63 -19.04 -4.61 -6.27
N ASN A 64 -17.97 -5.35 -6.59
CA ASN A 64 -17.98 -6.82 -6.57
C ASN A 64 -18.25 -7.38 -5.16
N TYR A 65 -17.87 -6.63 -4.12
CA TYR A 65 -18.06 -7.03 -2.72
C TYR A 65 -19.16 -6.25 -1.98
N ASN A 66 -20.02 -5.52 -2.72
CA ASN A 66 -21.09 -4.68 -2.17
C ASN A 66 -20.61 -3.72 -1.07
N ILE A 67 -19.47 -3.05 -1.34
CA ILE A 67 -18.89 -2.04 -0.43
C ILE A 67 -19.21 -0.65 -0.97
N HIS A 68 -19.82 0.18 -0.11
CA HIS A 68 -20.14 1.57 -0.40
C HIS A 68 -19.23 2.48 0.43
N ALA A 69 -18.24 3.09 -0.20
CA ALA A 69 -17.28 3.96 0.47
C ALA A 69 -17.01 5.23 -0.36
N LYS A 70 -16.66 6.32 0.31
CA LYS A 70 -16.21 7.54 -0.35
C LYS A 70 -14.80 7.31 -0.93
N LEU A 71 -14.60 7.74 -2.16
CA LEU A 71 -13.32 7.62 -2.87
C LEU A 71 -12.74 9.00 -3.17
N THR A 72 -11.44 9.14 -2.98
CA THR A 72 -10.66 10.25 -3.52
C THR A 72 -9.50 9.73 -4.37
N SER A 73 -9.14 10.48 -5.41
CA SER A 73 -7.99 10.12 -6.24
C SER A 73 -6.70 10.50 -5.53
N TYR A 74 -5.75 9.58 -5.41
CA TYR A 74 -4.41 9.82 -4.89
C TYR A 74 -3.37 9.28 -5.86
N ARG A 75 -2.66 10.16 -6.55
CA ARG A 75 -1.65 9.83 -7.57
C ARG A 75 -0.41 10.68 -7.37
N GLU A 76 0.69 10.28 -7.99
CA GLU A 76 1.94 11.04 -7.95
C GLU A 76 1.77 12.51 -8.41
N ASN A 77 0.94 12.74 -9.42
CA ASN A 77 0.73 14.08 -9.99
C ASN A 77 -0.23 14.98 -9.19
N ASN A 78 -1.03 14.44 -8.26
CA ASN A 78 -1.96 15.24 -7.44
C ASN A 78 -1.67 15.17 -5.93
N LYS A 79 -0.61 14.51 -5.51
CA LYS A 79 -0.28 14.27 -4.10
C LYS A 79 -0.21 15.56 -3.27
N ASN A 80 0.34 16.65 -3.84
CA ASN A 80 0.48 17.92 -3.12
C ASN A 80 -0.86 18.55 -2.72
N ILE A 81 -1.93 18.27 -3.47
CA ILE A 81 -3.30 18.73 -3.18
C ILE A 81 -4.00 17.72 -2.28
N GLN A 82 -3.79 16.43 -2.51
CA GLN A 82 -4.53 15.37 -1.83
C GLN A 82 -4.01 15.09 -0.42
N ILE A 83 -2.70 15.21 -0.17
CA ILE A 83 -2.14 14.99 1.16
C ILE A 83 -2.79 15.88 2.22
N PRO A 84 -2.87 17.23 2.06
CA PRO A 84 -3.55 18.08 3.03
C PRO A 84 -5.01 17.70 3.25
N HIS A 85 -5.73 17.32 2.18
CA HIS A 85 -7.12 16.88 2.27
C HIS A 85 -7.26 15.58 3.09
N ILE A 86 -6.47 14.57 2.78
CA ILE A 86 -6.49 13.28 3.47
C ILE A 86 -6.11 13.46 4.96
N LEU A 87 -5.09 14.26 5.24
CA LEU A 87 -4.66 14.54 6.60
C LEU A 87 -5.71 15.29 7.42
N LYS A 88 -6.53 16.14 6.77
CA LYS A 88 -7.68 16.78 7.43
C LYS A 88 -8.74 15.74 7.79
N VAL A 89 -9.03 14.77 6.92
CA VAL A 89 -9.96 13.67 7.22
C VAL A 89 -9.43 12.81 8.36
N LEU A 90 -8.13 12.48 8.35
CA LEU A 90 -7.46 11.69 9.39
C LEU A 90 -7.48 12.32 10.79
N GLN A 91 -7.87 13.59 10.94
CA GLN A 91 -8.06 14.18 12.27
C GLN A 91 -9.26 13.59 13.03
N THR A 92 -10.27 13.09 12.31
CA THR A 92 -11.53 12.63 12.90
C THR A 92 -12.03 11.29 12.35
N HIS A 93 -11.44 10.77 11.28
CA HIS A 93 -11.94 9.62 10.55
C HIS A 93 -10.80 8.74 10.02
N ASP A 94 -11.07 7.45 9.91
CA ASP A 94 -10.15 6.49 9.33
C ASP A 94 -10.08 6.63 7.81
N VAL A 95 -8.88 6.43 7.26
CA VAL A 95 -8.64 6.46 5.82
C VAL A 95 -7.89 5.21 5.37
N ALA A 96 -8.29 4.63 4.23
CA ALA A 96 -7.51 3.59 3.57
C ALA A 96 -6.77 4.15 2.34
N LEU A 97 -5.53 3.75 2.14
CA LEU A 97 -4.78 3.93 0.90
C LEU A 97 -4.77 2.61 0.14
N VAL A 98 -5.15 2.64 -1.14
CA VAL A 98 -5.09 1.50 -2.06
C VAL A 98 -4.38 1.89 -3.35
N SER A 99 -3.55 0.98 -3.87
CA SER A 99 -3.00 1.07 -5.24
C SER A 99 -3.95 0.46 -6.26
N GLU A 100 -3.62 0.52 -7.53
CA GLU A 100 -4.41 -0.13 -8.58
C GLU A 100 -4.42 -1.65 -8.40
N ALA A 101 -3.27 -2.25 -8.04
CA ALA A 101 -3.11 -3.67 -7.78
C ALA A 101 -1.95 -3.93 -6.82
N GLY A 102 -2.10 -4.85 -5.89
CA GLY A 102 -1.05 -5.24 -4.94
C GLY A 102 -0.94 -4.31 -3.72
N THR A 103 0.27 -4.21 -3.18
CA THR A 103 0.55 -3.46 -1.95
C THR A 103 0.95 -2.03 -2.27
N PRO A 104 0.22 -1.01 -1.76
CA PRO A 104 0.56 0.39 -1.96
C PRO A 104 2.00 0.70 -1.54
N THR A 105 2.60 1.71 -2.16
CA THR A 105 3.98 2.18 -1.95
C THR A 105 5.10 1.30 -2.53
N ILE A 106 4.79 0.09 -2.93
CA ILE A 106 5.76 -0.81 -3.58
C ILE A 106 5.71 -0.56 -5.10
N SER A 107 6.49 0.39 -5.58
CA SER A 107 6.46 0.96 -6.94
C SER A 107 5.18 1.76 -7.28
N ASP A 108 4.37 2.05 -6.29
CA ASP A 108 3.09 2.78 -6.38
C ASP A 108 3.14 4.07 -5.55
N PRO A 109 2.23 5.04 -5.78
CA PRO A 109 2.11 6.24 -4.95
C PRO A 109 1.78 5.90 -3.49
N GLY A 110 2.23 6.75 -2.55
CA GLY A 110 1.89 6.59 -1.13
C GLY A 110 2.98 7.02 -0.16
N TYR A 111 4.23 6.97 -0.56
CA TYR A 111 5.37 7.29 0.32
C TYR A 111 5.20 8.65 1.02
N ASP A 112 4.92 9.72 0.26
CA ASP A 112 4.79 11.07 0.84
C ASP A 112 3.60 11.18 1.80
N LEU A 113 2.49 10.47 1.53
CA LEU A 113 1.36 10.42 2.45
C LEU A 113 1.73 9.71 3.75
N ILE A 114 2.48 8.61 3.68
CA ILE A 114 2.98 7.90 4.87
C ILE A 114 3.85 8.81 5.72
N ILE A 115 4.82 9.51 5.11
CA ILE A 115 5.69 10.44 5.84
C ILE A 115 4.86 11.54 6.50
N ALA A 116 3.99 12.21 5.76
CA ALA A 116 3.16 13.30 6.28
C ALA A 116 2.19 12.87 7.40
N THR A 117 1.71 11.62 7.34
CA THR A 117 0.86 11.01 8.38
C THR A 117 1.68 10.72 9.64
N ARG A 118 2.88 10.16 9.47
CA ARG A 118 3.83 9.84 10.54
C ARG A 118 4.30 11.07 11.31
N GLU A 119 4.58 12.16 10.60
CA GLU A 119 4.98 13.45 11.19
C GLU A 119 3.89 14.06 12.10
N ARG A 120 2.63 13.64 11.91
CA ARG A 120 1.50 14.04 12.76
C ARG A 120 1.19 13.07 13.90
N GLY A 121 2.00 12.02 14.05
CA GLY A 121 1.78 11.01 15.09
C GLY A 121 0.54 10.14 14.85
N ILE A 122 -0.06 10.17 13.66
CA ILE A 122 -1.23 9.37 13.32
C ILE A 122 -0.79 7.93 13.05
N PRO A 123 -1.45 6.91 13.66
CA PRO A 123 -1.14 5.51 13.43
C PRO A 123 -1.25 5.11 11.96
N ILE A 124 -0.29 4.30 11.50
CA ILE A 124 -0.30 3.73 10.16
C ILE A 124 -0.34 2.21 10.30
N ILE A 125 -1.38 1.61 9.76
CA ILE A 125 -1.68 0.19 9.94
C ILE A 125 -1.59 -0.51 8.58
N THR A 126 -0.71 -1.48 8.44
CA THR A 126 -0.68 -2.32 7.24
C THR A 126 -1.78 -3.39 7.29
N VAL A 127 -2.44 -3.58 6.17
CA VAL A 127 -3.35 -4.70 5.90
C VAL A 127 -2.70 -5.57 4.82
N PRO A 128 -1.88 -6.57 5.21
CA PRO A 128 -1.16 -7.42 4.28
C PRO A 128 -2.11 -8.17 3.34
N GLY A 129 -1.62 -8.45 2.13
CA GLY A 129 -2.39 -9.16 1.13
C GLY A 129 -1.56 -9.43 -0.13
N PRO A 130 -2.18 -9.47 -1.31
CA PRO A 130 -1.53 -9.80 -2.55
C PRO A 130 -0.31 -8.93 -2.86
N SER A 131 0.76 -9.57 -3.31
CA SER A 131 1.98 -8.91 -3.77
C SER A 131 2.59 -9.67 -4.95
N ALA A 132 2.75 -9.00 -6.08
CA ALA A 132 3.35 -9.59 -7.26
C ALA A 132 4.80 -10.04 -7.02
N VAL A 133 5.52 -9.36 -6.15
CA VAL A 133 6.92 -9.68 -5.80
C VAL A 133 6.99 -11.05 -5.14
N THR A 134 6.26 -11.26 -4.05
CA THR A 134 6.25 -12.54 -3.32
C THR A 134 5.61 -13.66 -4.14
N ALA A 135 4.53 -13.37 -4.88
CA ALA A 135 3.89 -14.35 -5.75
C ALA A 135 4.84 -14.86 -6.85
N ALA A 136 5.57 -13.96 -7.52
CA ALA A 136 6.54 -14.33 -8.54
C ALA A 136 7.70 -15.18 -7.97
N ILE A 137 8.24 -14.80 -6.82
CA ILE A 137 9.32 -15.54 -6.16
C ILE A 137 8.83 -16.94 -5.76
N ALA A 138 7.64 -17.07 -5.20
CA ALA A 138 7.10 -18.34 -4.72
C ALA A 138 6.97 -19.39 -5.84
N VAL A 139 6.69 -18.99 -7.08
CA VAL A 139 6.50 -19.91 -8.23
C VAL A 139 7.70 -19.97 -9.17
N SER A 140 8.77 -19.22 -8.90
CA SER A 140 9.92 -19.11 -9.82
C SER A 140 10.75 -20.39 -9.93
N GLY A 141 10.67 -21.30 -8.96
CA GLY A 141 11.56 -22.46 -8.84
C GLY A 141 13.02 -22.10 -8.50
N ILE A 142 13.30 -20.83 -8.21
CA ILE A 142 14.63 -20.36 -7.81
C ILE A 142 14.71 -20.38 -6.28
N GLN A 143 15.75 -20.97 -5.72
CA GLN A 143 16.01 -20.90 -4.28
C GLN A 143 16.35 -19.47 -3.88
N SER A 144 15.40 -18.75 -3.25
CA SER A 144 15.47 -17.31 -3.01
C SER A 144 15.58 -16.97 -1.53
N HIS A 145 16.71 -17.32 -0.89
CA HIS A 145 16.99 -16.85 0.48
C HIS A 145 17.24 -15.33 0.51
N HIS A 146 17.75 -14.80 -0.58
CA HIS A 146 18.01 -13.38 -0.79
C HIS A 146 17.52 -12.98 -2.17
N PHE A 147 16.85 -11.84 -2.29
CA PHE A 147 16.46 -11.26 -3.57
C PHE A 147 16.61 -9.74 -3.53
N LEU A 148 16.83 -9.13 -4.69
CA LEU A 148 16.92 -7.69 -4.85
C LEU A 148 15.73 -7.20 -5.67
N TYR A 149 14.92 -6.32 -5.06
CA TYR A 149 13.82 -5.66 -5.73
C TYR A 149 14.27 -4.30 -6.30
N LEU A 150 14.22 -4.15 -7.61
CA LEU A 150 14.64 -2.94 -8.32
C LEU A 150 13.49 -2.07 -8.81
N GLY A 151 12.26 -2.44 -8.50
CA GLY A 151 11.08 -1.81 -9.10
C GLY A 151 10.99 -2.06 -10.60
N PHE A 152 10.41 -1.12 -11.35
CA PHE A 152 10.30 -1.22 -12.80
C PHE A 152 11.63 -0.96 -13.49
N LEU A 153 12.09 -1.91 -14.29
CA LEU A 153 13.27 -1.75 -15.11
C LEU A 153 13.03 -0.71 -16.21
N PRO A 154 14.09 -0.01 -16.68
CA PRO A 154 13.98 0.96 -17.76
C PRO A 154 13.36 0.35 -19.02
N ARG A 155 12.42 1.07 -19.64
CA ARG A 155 11.76 0.62 -20.88
C ARG A 155 12.74 0.47 -22.05
N ARG A 156 13.76 1.37 -22.16
CA ARG A 156 14.77 1.33 -23.23
C ARG A 156 15.71 0.16 -23.02
N SER A 157 15.84 -0.73 -24.03
CA SER A 157 16.65 -1.95 -23.97
C SER A 157 18.10 -1.72 -23.51
N LEU A 158 18.77 -0.68 -24.05
CA LEU A 158 20.14 -0.36 -23.69
C LEU A 158 20.29 0.01 -22.20
N GLN A 159 19.37 0.82 -21.67
CA GLN A 159 19.38 1.22 -20.27
C GLN A 159 19.06 0.03 -19.36
N ARG A 160 18.08 -0.81 -19.74
CA ARG A 160 17.75 -2.02 -19.02
C ARG A 160 18.93 -2.98 -18.90
N ARG A 161 19.65 -3.21 -20.04
CA ARG A 161 20.88 -4.03 -20.03
C ARG A 161 21.98 -3.44 -19.14
N LYS A 162 22.15 -2.09 -19.15
CA LYS A 162 23.14 -1.43 -18.27
C LYS A 162 22.77 -1.58 -16.79
N THR A 163 21.49 -1.50 -16.44
CA THR A 163 21.01 -1.72 -15.06
C THR A 163 21.29 -3.15 -14.62
N LEU A 164 20.92 -4.15 -15.43
CA LEU A 164 21.12 -5.57 -15.12
C LEU A 164 22.61 -5.99 -15.04
N LYS A 165 23.52 -5.30 -15.73
CA LYS A 165 24.96 -5.58 -15.64
C LYS A 165 25.63 -5.01 -14.38
N LYS A 166 24.93 -4.19 -13.60
CA LYS A 166 25.45 -3.59 -12.35
C LYS A 166 25.09 -4.40 -11.10
N ILE A 167 24.27 -5.42 -11.27
CA ILE A 167 23.82 -6.37 -10.26
C ILE A 167 24.63 -7.66 -10.37
#